data_dbbf35d1895a3f717f5f053c07ed6d30
#
_entry.id   dbbf35d1895a3f717f5f053c07ed6d30
#
_cell.length_a   1.000
_cell.length_b   1.000
_cell.length_c   1.000
_cell.angle_alpha   90.00
_cell.angle_beta   90.00
_cell.angle_gamma   90.00
#
_symmetry.space_group_name_H-M   'P 1'
#
loop_
_entity.id
_entity.type
_entity.pdbx_description
1 polymer ?
#
loop_
_entity_poly.entity_id
_entity_poly.type
_entity_poly.pdbx_seq_one_letter_code
_entity_poly.pdbx_strand_id
1 'polypeptide(L)'
;MEPHPASRQTPAWFWFAALFALILLSRLPFIGVEYGQEFDAWRVARAAQHIAETGEYETSRAPGNPVQEIVCSWIWRGGPWAINGASAFFSAIAATALAAVARRMGCAHWWLAALAFAAVPVVFLGSVNGKDYLWSLAFVMLSICAALRARPVSAGVLLGLAIGCRITAAAMILPLGVMLLGALPRAARIGGIARLVLATFAAGLAAFSPVLLRYGFGALTFYENLGRPTWKAAVTLGTLDVFGALGLLGMLIAVGGGCFRLLRRDPLPILQNALLTPALALMAAIYLAAYVRLPHQAGYLIPFVAAVILLAARWSPRPAFLACAGCLLVAPFVSISRDGLGAGCIFADHAQRVQNTASLRRFLEFAESLPGHNAIVVGAWEPQIAVLAPELLHGHNDYFYTLDEKELAPLLRAGRPVWFMPEIREFNLRVNRLDLAHYGARDLRLAR
;
A
#
# COMPACT_ATOMS: atom_id res chain seq x y z
N MET A 1 47.16 -34.35 -16.20
CA MET A 1 46.44 -33.24 -15.59
C MET A 1 45.16 -33.07 -16.39
N GLU A 2 44.06 -33.65 -15.91
CA GLU A 2 42.76 -33.42 -16.54
C GLU A 2 42.29 -31.99 -16.20
N PRO A 3 41.74 -31.24 -17.17
CA PRO A 3 41.20 -29.90 -16.91
C PRO A 3 39.97 -30.02 -16.01
N HIS A 4 40.04 -29.44 -14.82
CA HIS A 4 38.86 -29.28 -13.94
C HIS A 4 37.71 -28.68 -14.75
N PRO A 5 36.50 -29.26 -14.73
CA PRO A 5 35.36 -28.69 -15.42
C PRO A 5 35.07 -27.31 -14.82
N ALA A 6 35.12 -26.29 -15.67
CA ALA A 6 34.78 -24.93 -15.30
C ALA A 6 33.35 -24.93 -14.69
N SER A 7 33.25 -24.63 -13.41
CA SER A 7 31.96 -24.53 -12.73
C SER A 7 31.08 -23.49 -13.47
N ARG A 8 30.02 -23.98 -14.13
CA ARG A 8 29.05 -23.12 -14.81
C ARG A 8 28.42 -22.17 -13.76
N GLN A 9 28.94 -20.96 -13.68
CA GLN A 9 28.34 -19.97 -12.78
C GLN A 9 26.91 -19.69 -13.24
N THR A 10 25.94 -19.94 -12.36
CA THR A 10 24.53 -19.68 -12.61
C THR A 10 24.35 -18.20 -12.96
N PRO A 11 23.71 -17.86 -14.10
CA PRO A 11 23.60 -16.49 -14.55
C PRO A 11 22.78 -15.65 -13.55
N ALA A 12 23.16 -14.40 -13.36
CA ALA A 12 22.58 -13.53 -12.36
C ALA A 12 21.05 -13.35 -12.50
N TRP A 13 20.53 -13.38 -13.73
CA TRP A 13 19.09 -13.25 -13.98
C TRP A 13 18.28 -14.40 -13.35
N PHE A 14 18.86 -15.60 -13.26
CA PHE A 14 18.21 -16.75 -12.62
C PHE A 14 17.89 -16.48 -11.15
N TRP A 15 18.80 -15.89 -10.41
CA TRP A 15 18.57 -15.55 -9.00
C TRP A 15 17.50 -14.48 -8.81
N PHE A 16 17.41 -13.50 -9.73
CA PHE A 16 16.34 -12.51 -9.70
C PHE A 16 14.98 -13.13 -10.04
N ALA A 17 14.94 -14.04 -11.02
CA ALA A 17 13.70 -14.76 -11.37
C ALA A 17 13.25 -15.69 -10.22
N ALA A 18 14.19 -16.42 -9.60
CA ALA A 18 13.89 -17.26 -8.45
C ALA A 18 13.37 -16.45 -7.25
N LEU A 19 13.99 -15.30 -6.98
CA LEU A 19 13.56 -14.38 -5.92
C LEU A 19 12.15 -13.84 -6.20
N PHE A 20 11.90 -13.38 -7.42
CA PHE A 20 10.58 -12.93 -7.86
C PHE A 20 9.52 -14.01 -7.67
N ALA A 21 9.79 -15.23 -8.17
CA ALA A 21 8.87 -16.35 -8.05
C ALA A 21 8.61 -16.73 -6.58
N LEU A 22 9.64 -16.79 -5.75
CA LEU A 22 9.50 -17.09 -4.31
C LEU A 22 8.60 -16.07 -3.61
N ILE A 23 8.82 -14.77 -3.86
CA ILE A 23 8.02 -13.71 -3.26
C ILE A 23 6.57 -13.81 -3.75
N LEU A 24 6.34 -13.96 -5.05
CA LEU A 24 5.00 -14.07 -5.62
C LEU A 24 4.25 -15.28 -5.07
N LEU A 25 4.88 -16.48 -5.12
CA LEU A 25 4.26 -17.72 -4.65
C LEU A 25 3.91 -17.69 -3.16
N SER A 26 4.71 -17.01 -2.33
CA SER A 26 4.42 -16.87 -0.90
C SER A 26 3.14 -16.07 -0.59
N ARG A 27 2.58 -15.32 -1.56
CA ARG A 27 1.34 -14.55 -1.43
C ARG A 27 0.09 -15.34 -1.81
N LEU A 28 0.24 -16.35 -2.68
CA LEU A 28 -0.90 -17.09 -3.23
C LEU A 28 -1.91 -17.61 -2.18
N PRO A 29 -1.51 -18.14 -1.01
CA PRO A 29 -2.46 -18.61 0.00
C PRO A 29 -3.40 -17.50 0.56
N PHE A 30 -3.05 -16.21 0.40
CA PHE A 30 -3.71 -15.09 1.07
C PHE A 30 -4.48 -14.15 0.14
N ILE A 31 -4.40 -14.33 -1.19
CA ILE A 31 -4.99 -13.39 -2.16
C ILE A 31 -6.45 -13.69 -2.54
N GLY A 32 -6.96 -14.89 -2.20
CA GLY A 32 -8.28 -15.36 -2.69
C GLY A 32 -9.49 -14.93 -1.85
N VAL A 33 -9.28 -14.42 -0.64
CA VAL A 33 -10.35 -14.05 0.28
C VAL A 33 -10.52 -12.55 0.26
N GLU A 34 -11.62 -12.04 -0.29
CA GLU A 34 -11.93 -10.61 -0.38
C GLU A 34 -10.82 -9.72 -0.97
N TYR A 35 -11.17 -8.47 -1.29
CA TYR A 35 -10.19 -7.50 -1.84
C TYR A 35 -9.28 -6.89 -0.77
N GLY A 36 -9.65 -6.96 0.51
CA GLY A 36 -8.90 -6.46 1.66
C GLY A 36 -9.82 -6.07 2.82
N GLN A 37 -9.28 -5.94 4.04
CA GLN A 37 -10.06 -5.51 5.20
C GLN A 37 -10.53 -4.05 5.09
N GLU A 38 -9.71 -3.18 4.49
CA GLU A 38 -10.01 -1.77 4.40
C GLU A 38 -10.91 -1.48 3.20
N PHE A 39 -11.89 -0.61 3.41
CA PHE A 39 -12.83 -0.21 2.37
C PHE A 39 -12.18 0.41 1.12
N ASP A 40 -10.97 0.98 1.22
CA ASP A 40 -10.20 1.48 0.08
C ASP A 40 -9.92 0.39 -0.97
N ALA A 41 -9.66 -0.85 -0.55
CA ALA A 41 -9.45 -1.97 -1.47
C ALA A 41 -10.74 -2.35 -2.22
N TRP A 42 -11.88 -2.26 -1.55
CA TRP A 42 -13.19 -2.48 -2.15
C TRP A 42 -13.60 -1.35 -3.09
N ARG A 43 -13.24 -0.11 -2.77
CA ARG A 43 -13.43 1.01 -3.69
C ARG A 43 -12.66 0.82 -5.00
N VAL A 44 -11.44 0.26 -4.95
CA VAL A 44 -10.69 -0.10 -6.17
C VAL A 44 -11.44 -1.15 -6.97
N ALA A 45 -11.99 -2.18 -6.32
CA ALA A 45 -12.77 -3.22 -7.00
C ALA A 45 -14.05 -2.64 -7.63
N ARG A 46 -14.77 -1.75 -6.91
CA ARG A 46 -15.94 -1.04 -7.43
C ARG A 46 -15.61 -0.16 -8.64
N ALA A 47 -14.58 0.66 -8.53
CA ALA A 47 -14.14 1.51 -9.65
C ALA A 47 -13.73 0.66 -10.87
N ALA A 48 -13.01 -0.45 -10.62
CA ALA A 48 -12.63 -1.39 -11.67
C ALA A 48 -13.84 -2.03 -12.36
N GLN A 49 -14.85 -2.44 -11.59
CA GLN A 49 -16.11 -2.95 -12.10
C GLN A 49 -16.84 -1.90 -12.94
N HIS A 50 -17.04 -0.70 -12.41
CA HIS A 50 -17.70 0.39 -13.10
C HIS A 50 -17.04 0.73 -14.42
N ILE A 51 -15.70 0.89 -14.43
CA ILE A 51 -14.94 1.17 -15.65
C ILE A 51 -15.12 0.04 -16.68
N ALA A 52 -15.08 -1.23 -16.23
CA ALA A 52 -15.21 -2.38 -17.10
C ALA A 52 -16.62 -2.52 -17.73
N GLU A 53 -17.67 -2.14 -16.99
CA GLU A 53 -19.07 -2.28 -17.41
C GLU A 53 -19.55 -1.09 -18.25
N THR A 54 -19.10 0.13 -17.91
CA THR A 54 -19.60 1.35 -18.56
C THR A 54 -18.63 1.96 -19.57
N GLY A 55 -17.33 1.66 -19.43
CA GLY A 55 -16.26 2.35 -20.17
C GLY A 55 -15.96 3.76 -19.63
N GLU A 56 -16.71 4.25 -18.63
CA GLU A 56 -16.49 5.55 -18.02
C GLU A 56 -15.51 5.44 -16.83
N TYR A 57 -14.57 6.36 -16.78
CA TYR A 57 -13.60 6.38 -15.69
C TYR A 57 -14.26 6.82 -14.36
N GLU A 58 -14.09 6.01 -13.31
CA GLU A 58 -14.44 6.31 -11.93
C GLU A 58 -13.21 6.20 -11.03
N THR A 59 -13.03 7.17 -10.11
CA THR A 59 -11.95 7.12 -9.13
C THR A 59 -12.35 6.27 -7.94
N SER A 60 -11.47 5.40 -7.49
CA SER A 60 -11.66 4.66 -6.23
C SER A 60 -11.63 5.59 -5.01
N ARG A 61 -10.80 6.63 -5.08
CA ARG A 61 -10.69 7.72 -4.09
C ARG A 61 -9.94 8.92 -4.67
N ALA A 62 -10.21 10.12 -4.19
CA ALA A 62 -9.50 11.31 -4.62
C ALA A 62 -7.99 11.25 -4.23
N PRO A 63 -7.10 11.73 -5.09
CA PRO A 63 -7.35 12.33 -6.41
C PRO A 63 -7.48 11.30 -7.56
N GLY A 64 -7.48 9.99 -7.28
CA GLY A 64 -7.48 8.89 -8.23
C GLY A 64 -6.12 8.17 -8.30
N ASN A 65 -6.20 6.89 -8.70
CA ASN A 65 -5.05 6.01 -8.95
C ASN A 65 -5.18 5.40 -10.36
N PRO A 66 -5.24 6.22 -11.44
CA PRO A 66 -5.75 5.81 -12.75
C PRO A 66 -5.00 4.62 -13.37
N VAL A 67 -3.70 4.51 -13.17
CA VAL A 67 -2.93 3.36 -13.69
C VAL A 67 -3.40 2.06 -13.05
N GLN A 68 -3.61 2.04 -11.74
CA GLN A 68 -4.10 0.85 -11.05
C GLN A 68 -5.57 0.58 -11.41
N GLU A 69 -6.43 1.58 -11.33
CA GLU A 69 -7.87 1.46 -11.54
C GLU A 69 -8.19 0.92 -12.95
N ILE A 70 -7.52 1.46 -13.98
CA ILE A 70 -7.68 0.98 -15.37
C ILE A 70 -7.14 -0.44 -15.54
N VAL A 71 -5.96 -0.77 -15.01
CA VAL A 71 -5.45 -2.14 -15.10
C VAL A 71 -6.36 -3.11 -14.35
N CYS A 72 -6.85 -2.73 -13.16
CA CYS A 72 -7.81 -3.54 -12.41
C CYS A 72 -9.12 -3.75 -13.19
N SER A 73 -9.59 -2.77 -13.97
CA SER A 73 -10.81 -2.93 -14.78
C SER A 73 -10.68 -4.00 -15.86
N TRP A 74 -9.49 -4.23 -16.40
CA TRP A 74 -9.27 -5.29 -17.39
C TRP A 74 -9.30 -6.70 -16.79
N ILE A 75 -9.01 -6.82 -15.48
CA ILE A 75 -8.90 -8.09 -14.78
C ILE A 75 -9.97 -8.30 -13.71
N TRP A 76 -10.91 -7.36 -13.53
CA TRP A 76 -11.85 -7.34 -12.43
C TRP A 76 -12.70 -8.62 -12.31
N ARG A 77 -13.06 -9.24 -13.46
CA ARG A 77 -13.84 -10.49 -13.51
C ARG A 77 -13.15 -11.68 -12.83
N GLY A 78 -11.83 -11.62 -12.66
CA GLY A 78 -11.09 -12.61 -11.88
C GLY A 78 -11.21 -12.42 -10.36
N GLY A 79 -12.01 -11.43 -9.92
CA GLY A 79 -12.31 -11.18 -8.51
C GLY A 79 -11.09 -10.87 -7.67
N PRO A 80 -11.13 -11.22 -6.37
CA PRO A 80 -10.01 -11.00 -5.46
C PRO A 80 -8.69 -11.63 -5.94
N TRP A 81 -8.75 -12.82 -6.54
CA TRP A 81 -7.57 -13.50 -7.09
C TRP A 81 -6.81 -12.65 -8.09
N ALA A 82 -7.51 -11.99 -8.99
CA ALA A 82 -6.88 -11.17 -10.02
C ALA A 82 -6.36 -9.84 -9.45
N ILE A 83 -7.18 -9.09 -8.73
CA ILE A 83 -6.80 -7.76 -8.21
C ILE A 83 -5.71 -7.86 -7.15
N ASN A 84 -5.86 -8.76 -6.16
CA ASN A 84 -4.83 -8.98 -5.15
C ASN A 84 -3.58 -9.66 -5.76
N GLY A 85 -3.79 -10.55 -6.72
CA GLY A 85 -2.69 -11.18 -7.49
C GLY A 85 -1.84 -10.16 -8.24
N ALA A 86 -2.46 -9.12 -8.82
CA ALA A 86 -1.73 -8.01 -9.42
C ALA A 86 -0.93 -7.23 -8.37
N SER A 87 -1.48 -6.98 -7.17
CA SER A 87 -0.74 -6.34 -6.08
C SER A 87 0.44 -7.20 -5.62
N ALA A 88 0.27 -8.54 -5.53
CA ALA A 88 1.34 -9.49 -5.25
C ALA A 88 2.44 -9.46 -6.32
N PHE A 89 2.06 -9.40 -7.60
CA PHE A 89 2.98 -9.28 -8.73
C PHE A 89 3.81 -8.00 -8.65
N PHE A 90 3.19 -6.84 -8.43
CA PHE A 90 3.92 -5.58 -8.27
C PHE A 90 4.78 -5.55 -7.01
N SER A 91 4.36 -6.21 -5.92
CA SER A 91 5.21 -6.41 -4.73
C SER A 91 6.47 -7.19 -5.06
N ALA A 92 6.35 -8.27 -5.83
CA ALA A 92 7.50 -9.07 -6.26
C ALA A 92 8.43 -8.26 -7.18
N ILE A 93 7.91 -7.42 -8.08
CA ILE A 93 8.71 -6.49 -8.88
C ILE A 93 9.46 -5.51 -7.96
N ALA A 94 8.76 -4.86 -7.00
CA ALA A 94 9.37 -3.89 -6.10
C ALA A 94 10.53 -4.50 -5.31
N ALA A 95 10.33 -5.69 -4.72
CA ALA A 95 11.35 -6.40 -3.96
C ALA A 95 12.53 -6.86 -4.83
N THR A 96 12.25 -7.34 -6.04
CA THR A 96 13.31 -7.75 -6.98
C THR A 96 14.12 -6.56 -7.48
N ALA A 97 13.48 -5.42 -7.73
CA ALA A 97 14.16 -4.18 -8.07
C ALA A 97 14.97 -3.65 -6.87
N LEU A 98 14.47 -3.77 -5.64
CA LEU A 98 15.21 -3.47 -4.41
C LEU A 98 16.48 -4.34 -4.31
N ALA A 99 16.38 -5.64 -4.60
CA ALA A 99 17.54 -6.54 -4.68
C ALA A 99 18.60 -6.03 -5.68
N ALA A 100 18.16 -5.54 -6.84
CA ALA A 100 19.06 -4.99 -7.85
C ALA A 100 19.76 -3.71 -7.37
N VAL A 101 19.06 -2.85 -6.63
CA VAL A 101 19.66 -1.67 -5.98
C VAL A 101 20.64 -2.09 -4.89
N ALA A 102 20.26 -3.00 -3.98
CA ALA A 102 21.13 -3.53 -2.92
C ALA A 102 22.42 -4.14 -3.48
N ARG A 103 22.32 -4.91 -4.58
CA ARG A 103 23.47 -5.46 -5.27
C ARG A 103 24.40 -4.37 -5.81
N ARG A 104 23.85 -3.28 -6.38
CA ARG A 104 24.64 -2.13 -6.84
C ARG A 104 25.28 -1.33 -5.70
N MET A 105 24.68 -1.40 -4.50
CA MET A 105 25.28 -0.85 -3.28
C MET A 105 26.42 -1.71 -2.73
N GLY A 106 26.73 -2.84 -3.35
CA GLY A 106 27.76 -3.77 -2.88
C GLY A 106 27.33 -4.59 -1.67
N CYS A 107 26.01 -4.71 -1.40
CA CYS A 107 25.52 -5.52 -0.29
C CYS A 107 25.72 -7.01 -0.60
N ALA A 108 26.51 -7.71 0.21
CA ALA A 108 26.79 -9.14 0.04
C ALA A 108 25.51 -10.00 0.07
N HIS A 109 24.55 -9.64 0.89
CA HIS A 109 23.27 -10.32 1.07
C HIS A 109 22.10 -9.57 0.42
N TRP A 110 22.29 -9.09 -0.82
CA TRP A 110 21.28 -8.32 -1.57
C TRP A 110 19.93 -9.03 -1.70
N TRP A 111 19.92 -10.37 -1.87
CA TRP A 111 18.71 -11.18 -1.94
C TRP A 111 17.97 -11.22 -0.59
N LEU A 112 18.71 -11.27 0.52
CA LEU A 112 18.13 -11.25 1.86
C LEU A 112 17.50 -9.89 2.19
N ALA A 113 18.07 -8.78 1.68
CA ALA A 113 17.46 -7.46 1.81
C ALA A 113 16.09 -7.40 1.13
N ALA A 114 15.93 -8.05 -0.03
CA ALA A 114 14.65 -8.13 -0.73
C ALA A 114 13.65 -9.03 0.00
N LEU A 115 14.07 -10.17 0.52
CA LEU A 115 13.20 -11.05 1.31
C LEU A 115 12.78 -10.38 2.61
N ALA A 116 13.71 -9.73 3.32
CA ALA A 116 13.41 -8.97 4.52
C ALA A 116 12.41 -7.84 4.25
N PHE A 117 12.61 -7.07 3.16
CA PHE A 117 11.64 -6.06 2.70
C PHE A 117 10.26 -6.67 2.43
N ALA A 118 10.21 -7.76 1.64
CA ALA A 118 8.97 -8.42 1.28
C ALA A 118 8.22 -9.02 2.47
N ALA A 119 8.94 -9.35 3.55
CA ALA A 119 8.40 -9.91 4.78
C ALA A 119 8.01 -8.85 5.83
N VAL A 120 8.33 -7.56 5.62
CA VAL A 120 7.85 -6.51 6.56
C VAL A 120 6.32 -6.56 6.61
N PRO A 121 5.68 -6.62 7.80
CA PRO A 121 4.23 -6.77 7.96
C PRO A 121 3.39 -5.88 7.04
N VAL A 122 3.64 -4.55 7.01
CA VAL A 122 2.89 -3.62 6.16
C VAL A 122 3.07 -3.92 4.66
N VAL A 123 4.25 -4.40 4.25
CA VAL A 123 4.54 -4.78 2.85
C VAL A 123 3.84 -6.09 2.50
N PHE A 124 3.88 -7.08 3.40
CA PHE A 124 3.20 -8.35 3.19
C PHE A 124 1.70 -8.16 3.07
N LEU A 125 1.08 -7.48 4.05
CA LEU A 125 -0.35 -7.17 4.03
C LEU A 125 -0.74 -6.34 2.81
N GLY A 126 0.04 -5.30 2.47
CA GLY A 126 -0.18 -4.50 1.27
C GLY A 126 -0.08 -5.28 -0.04
N SER A 127 0.64 -6.42 -0.06
CA SER A 127 0.83 -7.25 -1.25
C SER A 127 -0.31 -8.25 -1.52
N VAL A 128 -1.21 -8.46 -0.56
CA VAL A 128 -2.32 -9.41 -0.65
C VAL A 128 -3.69 -8.74 -0.63
N ASN A 129 -3.74 -7.45 -0.92
CA ASN A 129 -4.97 -6.65 -1.00
C ASN A 129 -4.95 -5.73 -2.23
N GLY A 130 -6.12 -5.20 -2.60
CA GLY A 130 -6.33 -4.37 -3.79
C GLY A 130 -5.79 -2.94 -3.71
N LYS A 131 -4.78 -2.64 -2.85
CA LYS A 131 -4.27 -1.27 -2.66
C LYS A 131 -3.14 -0.89 -3.63
N ASP A 132 -2.98 0.41 -3.83
CA ASP A 132 -2.06 1.06 -4.79
C ASP A 132 -0.59 1.15 -4.36
N TYR A 133 -0.28 0.95 -3.07
CA TYR A 133 1.05 1.24 -2.51
C TYR A 133 2.21 0.52 -3.19
N LEU A 134 2.06 -0.78 -3.41
CA LEU A 134 3.12 -1.61 -3.99
C LEU A 134 3.20 -1.48 -5.51
N TRP A 135 2.10 -1.10 -6.17
CA TRP A 135 2.09 -0.73 -7.57
C TRP A 135 2.98 0.50 -7.79
N SER A 136 2.72 1.57 -7.02
CA SER A 136 3.53 2.78 -7.07
C SER A 136 5.00 2.51 -6.73
N LEU A 137 5.27 1.76 -5.64
CA LEU A 137 6.64 1.44 -5.25
C LEU A 137 7.39 0.62 -6.29
N ALA A 138 6.74 -0.31 -6.99
CA ALA A 138 7.38 -1.08 -8.05
C ALA A 138 7.94 -0.16 -9.14
N PHE A 139 7.13 0.77 -9.62
CA PHE A 139 7.57 1.76 -10.60
C PHE A 139 8.65 2.71 -10.04
N VAL A 140 8.56 3.12 -8.78
CA VAL A 140 9.60 3.90 -8.10
C VAL A 140 10.93 3.13 -8.07
N MET A 141 10.92 1.86 -7.67
CA MET A 141 12.15 1.05 -7.60
C MET A 141 12.75 0.78 -8.98
N LEU A 142 11.91 0.57 -10.00
CA LEU A 142 12.36 0.47 -11.39
C LEU A 142 12.94 1.81 -11.90
N SER A 143 12.34 2.94 -11.51
CA SER A 143 12.84 4.28 -11.83
C SER A 143 14.23 4.51 -11.21
N ILE A 144 14.43 4.10 -9.94
CA ILE A 144 15.76 4.10 -9.29
C ILE A 144 16.75 3.24 -10.09
N CYS A 145 16.34 2.03 -10.49
CA CYS A 145 17.19 1.16 -11.31
C CYS A 145 17.58 1.81 -12.66
N ALA A 146 16.66 2.55 -13.28
CA ALA A 146 16.92 3.28 -14.53
C ALA A 146 17.86 4.48 -14.30
N ALA A 147 17.64 5.26 -13.23
CA ALA A 147 18.49 6.39 -12.86
C ALA A 147 19.94 5.94 -12.57
N LEU A 148 20.12 4.82 -11.87
CA LEU A 148 21.43 4.22 -11.61
C LEU A 148 22.13 3.68 -12.88
N ARG A 149 21.39 3.51 -13.98
CA ARG A 149 21.93 3.18 -15.32
C ARG A 149 22.13 4.42 -16.20
N ALA A 150 22.04 5.62 -15.63
CA ALA A 150 22.11 6.88 -16.35
C ALA A 150 21.07 7.01 -17.50
N ARG A 151 19.84 6.49 -17.28
CA ARG A 151 18.72 6.51 -18.24
C ARG A 151 17.61 7.46 -17.76
N PRO A 152 17.79 8.79 -17.88
CA PRO A 152 16.87 9.77 -17.27
C PRO A 152 15.46 9.72 -17.85
N VAL A 153 15.29 9.47 -19.15
CA VAL A 153 13.96 9.36 -19.79
C VAL A 153 13.19 8.15 -19.25
N SER A 154 13.84 6.97 -19.23
CA SER A 154 13.20 5.77 -18.67
C SER A 154 12.85 5.93 -17.18
N ALA A 155 13.75 6.59 -16.42
CA ALA A 155 13.48 6.90 -15.01
C ALA A 155 12.26 7.82 -14.87
N GLY A 156 12.14 8.84 -15.72
CA GLY A 156 11.03 9.78 -15.72
C GLY A 156 9.70 9.11 -16.11
N VAL A 157 9.67 8.29 -17.16
CA VAL A 157 8.46 7.56 -17.57
C VAL A 157 7.98 6.63 -16.47
N LEU A 158 8.89 5.86 -15.85
CA LEU A 158 8.54 4.97 -14.73
C LEU A 158 8.06 5.75 -13.51
N LEU A 159 8.63 6.93 -13.22
CA LEU A 159 8.13 7.79 -12.16
C LEU A 159 6.74 8.34 -12.50
N GLY A 160 6.47 8.72 -13.75
CA GLY A 160 5.13 9.13 -14.20
C GLY A 160 4.07 8.04 -14.00
N LEU A 161 4.40 6.77 -14.30
CA LEU A 161 3.54 5.63 -14.00
C LEU A 161 3.35 5.42 -12.49
N ALA A 162 4.39 5.61 -11.68
CA ALA A 162 4.29 5.58 -10.22
C ALA A 162 3.34 6.67 -9.70
N ILE A 163 3.39 7.88 -10.28
CA ILE A 163 2.47 8.99 -9.99
C ILE A 163 1.03 8.59 -10.35
N GLY A 164 0.82 7.95 -11.50
CA GLY A 164 -0.48 7.44 -11.92
C GLY A 164 -1.06 6.34 -11.02
N CYS A 165 -0.21 5.64 -10.26
CA CYS A 165 -0.67 4.75 -9.18
C CYS A 165 -0.86 5.52 -7.86
N ARG A 166 -0.04 6.54 -7.58
CA ARG A 166 -0.08 7.30 -6.34
C ARG A 166 0.62 8.64 -6.50
N ILE A 167 -0.13 9.74 -6.42
CA ILE A 167 0.37 11.09 -6.69
C ILE A 167 1.57 11.48 -5.80
N THR A 168 1.64 10.97 -4.58
CA THR A 168 2.75 11.25 -3.65
C THR A 168 4.11 10.74 -4.15
N ALA A 169 4.13 9.83 -5.13
CA ALA A 169 5.36 9.39 -5.77
C ALA A 169 6.09 10.52 -6.51
N ALA A 170 5.41 11.62 -6.87
CA ALA A 170 6.02 12.79 -7.48
C ALA A 170 7.19 13.35 -6.66
N ALA A 171 7.16 13.23 -5.34
CA ALA A 171 8.25 13.66 -4.46
C ALA A 171 9.58 12.94 -4.74
N MET A 172 9.54 11.75 -5.37
CA MET A 172 10.73 10.99 -5.76
C MET A 172 11.55 11.66 -6.85
N ILE A 173 11.04 12.71 -7.52
CA ILE A 173 11.82 13.47 -8.50
C ILE A 173 13.11 14.03 -7.88
N LEU A 174 13.08 14.41 -6.60
CA LEU A 174 14.24 14.93 -5.88
C LEU A 174 15.31 13.85 -5.63
N PRO A 175 15.01 12.70 -4.98
CA PRO A 175 15.98 11.62 -4.83
C PRO A 175 16.53 11.11 -6.16
N LEU A 176 15.70 10.98 -7.19
CA LEU A 176 16.13 10.55 -8.52
C LEU A 176 17.07 11.57 -9.20
N GLY A 177 16.78 12.86 -9.05
CA GLY A 177 17.66 13.93 -9.49
C GLY A 177 19.04 13.83 -8.84
N VAL A 178 19.09 13.63 -7.51
CA VAL A 178 20.34 13.41 -6.76
C VAL A 178 21.09 12.17 -7.27
N MET A 179 20.39 11.06 -7.52
CA MET A 179 21.01 9.84 -8.07
C MET A 179 21.61 10.08 -9.46
N LEU A 180 20.91 10.83 -10.33
CA LEU A 180 21.40 11.17 -11.67
C LEU A 180 22.62 12.10 -11.64
N LEU A 181 22.70 13.03 -10.68
CA LEU A 181 23.90 13.86 -10.48
C LEU A 181 25.14 13.02 -10.19
N GLY A 182 24.98 11.88 -9.51
CA GLY A 182 26.06 10.93 -9.26
C GLY A 182 26.32 9.95 -10.40
N ALA A 183 25.32 9.68 -11.25
CA ALA A 183 25.41 8.69 -12.33
C ALA A 183 25.86 9.30 -13.67
N LEU A 184 25.61 10.61 -13.89
CA LEU A 184 25.89 11.29 -15.14
C LEU A 184 27.21 12.07 -15.12
N PRO A 185 27.96 12.15 -16.26
CA PRO A 185 29.08 13.06 -16.42
C PRO A 185 28.61 14.50 -16.21
N ARG A 186 29.52 15.37 -15.71
CA ARG A 186 29.18 16.76 -15.37
C ARG A 186 28.45 17.51 -16.49
N ALA A 187 28.95 17.38 -17.74
CA ALA A 187 28.39 18.04 -18.92
C ALA A 187 26.96 17.58 -19.25
N ALA A 188 26.54 16.35 -18.86
CA ALA A 188 25.22 15.78 -19.15
C ALA A 188 24.19 15.96 -18.02
N ARG A 189 24.58 16.49 -16.86
CA ARG A 189 23.73 16.54 -15.65
C ARG A 189 22.47 17.36 -15.83
N ILE A 190 22.61 18.61 -16.28
CA ILE A 190 21.49 19.53 -16.48
C ILE A 190 20.52 18.95 -17.51
N GLY A 191 20.99 18.53 -18.68
CA GLY A 191 20.19 17.91 -19.72
C GLY A 191 19.55 16.58 -19.25
N GLY A 192 20.24 15.81 -18.40
CA GLY A 192 19.70 14.59 -17.81
C GLY A 192 18.57 14.85 -16.82
N ILE A 193 18.73 15.84 -15.95
CA ILE A 193 17.65 16.24 -15.01
C ILE A 193 16.46 16.80 -15.78
N ALA A 194 16.69 17.67 -16.79
CA ALA A 194 15.62 18.18 -17.62
C ALA A 194 14.82 17.07 -18.30
N ARG A 195 15.50 16.04 -18.86
CA ARG A 195 14.85 14.86 -19.46
C ARG A 195 14.06 14.04 -18.43
N LEU A 196 14.60 13.87 -17.19
CA LEU A 196 13.87 13.22 -16.11
C LEU A 196 12.55 13.97 -15.83
N VAL A 197 12.63 15.28 -15.61
CA VAL A 197 11.47 16.13 -15.26
C VAL A 197 10.43 16.11 -16.39
N LEU A 198 10.85 16.36 -17.64
CA LEU A 198 9.96 16.37 -18.80
C LEU A 198 9.29 15.01 -19.03
N ALA A 199 10.05 13.92 -18.93
CA ALA A 199 9.48 12.57 -19.08
C ALA A 199 8.53 12.22 -17.94
N THR A 200 8.83 12.63 -16.70
CA THR A 200 7.95 12.44 -15.55
C THR A 200 6.65 13.21 -15.73
N PHE A 201 6.74 14.48 -16.13
CA PHE A 201 5.57 15.31 -16.36
C PHE A 201 4.70 14.78 -17.49
N ALA A 202 5.29 14.44 -18.63
CA ALA A 202 4.55 13.90 -19.77
C ALA A 202 3.86 12.57 -19.45
N ALA A 203 4.57 11.62 -18.83
CA ALA A 203 4.00 10.34 -18.45
C ALA A 203 2.98 10.47 -17.31
N GLY A 204 3.23 11.33 -16.33
CA GLY A 204 2.29 11.61 -15.24
C GLY A 204 1.00 12.27 -15.73
N LEU A 205 1.11 13.25 -16.62
CA LEU A 205 -0.05 13.90 -17.24
C LEU A 205 -0.86 12.91 -18.09
N ALA A 206 -0.19 12.07 -18.88
CA ALA A 206 -0.84 11.01 -19.65
C ALA A 206 -1.56 10.00 -18.73
N ALA A 207 -0.93 9.61 -17.61
CA ALA A 207 -1.54 8.71 -16.64
C ALA A 207 -2.76 9.34 -15.94
N PHE A 208 -2.71 10.63 -15.59
CA PHE A 208 -3.81 11.35 -14.95
C PHE A 208 -4.87 11.90 -15.91
N SER A 209 -4.67 11.78 -17.22
CA SER A 209 -5.63 12.31 -18.20
C SER A 209 -7.07 11.84 -17.97
N PRO A 210 -7.38 10.56 -17.60
CA PRO A 210 -8.76 10.14 -17.33
C PRO A 210 -9.39 10.90 -16.15
N VAL A 211 -8.61 11.14 -15.08
CA VAL A 211 -9.05 11.92 -13.91
C VAL A 211 -9.37 13.36 -14.31
N LEU A 212 -8.43 13.99 -15.03
CA LEU A 212 -8.57 15.39 -15.43
C LEU A 212 -9.72 15.62 -16.41
N LEU A 213 -9.94 14.69 -17.33
CA LEU A 213 -11.05 14.74 -18.28
C LEU A 213 -12.41 14.57 -17.59
N ARG A 214 -12.50 13.68 -16.58
CA ARG A 214 -13.75 13.38 -15.89
C ARG A 214 -14.10 14.39 -14.78
N TYR A 215 -13.10 14.79 -13.97
CA TYR A 215 -13.32 15.58 -12.74
C TYR A 215 -12.65 16.95 -12.75
N GLY A 216 -11.88 17.27 -13.80
CA GLY A 216 -11.12 18.51 -13.87
C GLY A 216 -10.02 18.61 -12.82
N PHE A 217 -9.44 19.81 -12.70
CA PHE A 217 -8.36 20.06 -11.71
C PHE A 217 -8.84 20.05 -10.25
N GLY A 218 -10.15 20.18 -10.01
CA GLY A 218 -10.73 20.10 -8.66
C GLY A 218 -10.45 18.77 -7.95
N ALA A 219 -10.29 17.68 -8.71
CA ALA A 219 -9.91 16.38 -8.16
C ALA A 219 -8.56 16.40 -7.41
N LEU A 220 -7.62 17.27 -7.80
CA LEU A 220 -6.29 17.38 -7.20
C LEU A 220 -6.30 18.19 -5.89
N THR A 221 -7.33 18.97 -5.65
CA THR A 221 -7.47 19.86 -4.47
C THR A 221 -8.39 19.27 -3.40
N PHE A 222 -9.00 18.13 -3.69
CA PHE A 222 -9.89 17.46 -2.75
C PHE A 222 -9.10 16.85 -1.60
N TYR A 223 -9.30 17.39 -0.41
CA TYR A 223 -8.84 16.82 0.85
C TYR A 223 -10.02 16.71 1.81
N GLU A 224 -10.40 15.49 2.16
CA GLU A 224 -11.28 15.28 3.29
C GLU A 224 -10.59 15.78 4.57
N ASN A 225 -11.35 16.53 5.39
CA ASN A 225 -10.89 16.92 6.72
C ASN A 225 -10.90 15.67 7.63
N LEU A 226 -9.98 14.75 7.38
CA LEU A 226 -9.75 13.63 8.27
C LEU A 226 -9.18 14.19 9.58
N GLY A 227 -9.91 14.03 10.67
CA GLY A 227 -9.44 14.41 12.00
C GLY A 227 -8.07 13.76 12.27
N ARG A 228 -7.15 14.45 12.91
CA ARG A 228 -5.84 13.89 13.21
C ARG A 228 -5.96 12.77 14.23
N PRO A 229 -5.33 11.62 14.02
CA PRO A 229 -5.25 10.57 15.03
C PRO A 229 -4.47 11.08 16.26
N THR A 230 -4.71 10.46 17.40
CA THR A 230 -3.92 10.76 18.60
C THR A 230 -2.44 10.44 18.36
N TRP A 231 -1.54 11.16 19.06
CA TRP A 231 -0.09 10.89 18.98
C TRP A 231 0.25 9.42 19.22
N LYS A 232 -0.39 8.80 20.21
CA LYS A 232 -0.19 7.37 20.50
C LYS A 232 -0.57 6.49 19.30
N ALA A 233 -1.72 6.72 18.69
CA ALA A 233 -2.16 6.00 17.50
C ALA A 233 -1.19 6.21 16.33
N ALA A 234 -0.76 7.46 16.09
CA ALA A 234 0.20 7.77 15.03
C ALA A 234 1.54 7.04 15.21
N VAL A 235 2.06 6.99 16.43
CA VAL A 235 3.30 6.24 16.72
C VAL A 235 3.10 4.74 16.54
N THR A 236 1.99 4.16 17.00
CA THR A 236 1.69 2.73 16.82
C THR A 236 1.59 2.39 15.34
N LEU A 237 0.83 3.17 14.56
CA LEU A 237 0.69 3.02 13.11
C LEU A 237 2.04 3.13 12.38
N GLY A 238 2.92 4.05 12.82
CA GLY A 238 4.23 4.27 12.18
C GLY A 238 5.32 3.28 12.59
N THR A 239 5.10 2.48 13.63
CA THR A 239 6.09 1.54 14.15
C THR A 239 5.60 0.10 14.19
N LEU A 240 4.70 -0.21 15.12
CA LEU A 240 4.22 -1.58 15.33
C LEU A 240 3.39 -2.11 14.15
N ASP A 241 2.55 -1.26 13.53
CA ASP A 241 1.75 -1.69 12.40
C ASP A 241 2.58 -1.76 11.10
N VAL A 242 3.73 -1.05 11.06
CA VAL A 242 4.68 -1.16 9.94
C VAL A 242 5.54 -2.41 10.07
N PHE A 243 6.21 -2.61 11.20
CA PHE A 243 7.26 -3.62 11.35
C PHE A 243 6.84 -4.84 12.19
N GLY A 244 5.77 -4.74 12.98
CA GLY A 244 5.51 -5.68 14.06
C GLY A 244 6.52 -5.53 15.19
N ALA A 245 6.29 -6.15 16.34
CA ALA A 245 7.21 -6.06 17.47
C ALA A 245 8.59 -6.68 17.16
N LEU A 246 8.60 -7.88 16.54
CA LEU A 246 9.84 -8.54 16.12
C LEU A 246 10.60 -7.76 15.07
N GLY A 247 9.91 -7.28 14.04
CA GLY A 247 10.54 -6.50 12.98
C GLY A 247 11.11 -5.18 13.50
N LEU A 248 10.41 -4.51 14.43
CA LEU A 248 10.93 -3.31 15.11
C LEU A 248 12.19 -3.61 15.90
N LEU A 249 12.22 -4.72 16.66
CA LEU A 249 13.43 -5.17 17.34
C LEU A 249 14.58 -5.40 16.36
N GLY A 250 14.31 -6.07 15.25
CA GLY A 250 15.29 -6.28 14.19
C GLY A 250 15.83 -4.97 13.62
N MET A 251 14.98 -3.98 13.38
CA MET A 251 15.39 -2.66 12.89
C MET A 251 16.24 -1.91 13.93
N LEU A 252 15.90 -2.00 15.22
CA LEU A 252 16.72 -1.42 16.31
C LEU A 252 18.10 -2.07 16.38
N ILE A 253 18.21 -3.39 16.20
CA ILE A 253 19.49 -4.11 16.13
C ILE A 253 20.32 -3.60 14.93
N ALA A 254 19.69 -3.43 13.75
CA ALA A 254 20.38 -2.93 12.58
C ALA A 254 20.87 -1.49 12.77
N VAL A 255 20.05 -0.60 13.31
CA VAL A 255 20.41 0.80 13.62
C VAL A 255 21.54 0.85 14.64
N GLY A 256 21.42 0.12 15.77
CA GLY A 256 22.46 0.04 16.80
C GLY A 256 23.79 -0.48 16.25
N GLY A 257 23.75 -1.52 15.43
CA GLY A 257 24.92 -2.03 14.73
C GLY A 257 25.54 -1.01 13.77
N GLY A 258 24.73 -0.28 13.03
CA GLY A 258 25.18 0.81 12.16
C GLY A 258 25.85 1.96 12.93
N CYS A 259 25.25 2.40 14.04
CA CYS A 259 25.84 3.41 14.95
C CYS A 259 27.18 2.93 15.52
N PHE A 260 27.24 1.67 15.96
CA PHE A 260 28.48 1.10 16.50
C PHE A 260 29.61 1.06 15.45
N ARG A 261 29.28 0.71 14.19
CA ARG A 261 30.22 0.74 13.07
C ARG A 261 30.73 2.16 12.81
N LEU A 262 29.85 3.17 12.82
CA LEU A 262 30.21 4.57 12.66
C LEU A 262 31.15 5.05 13.76
N LEU A 263 30.87 4.69 15.01
CA LEU A 263 31.73 5.02 16.15
C LEU A 263 33.13 4.40 16.03
N ARG A 264 33.23 3.18 15.50
CA ARG A 264 34.51 2.52 15.21
C ARG A 264 35.22 3.04 13.96
N ARG A 265 34.56 3.91 13.18
CA ARG A 265 35.08 4.43 11.89
C ARG A 265 35.44 3.32 10.90
N ASP A 266 34.72 2.18 10.95
CA ASP A 266 34.94 1.09 10.02
C ASP A 266 34.63 1.54 8.59
N PRO A 267 35.50 1.30 7.60
CA PRO A 267 35.31 1.78 6.25
C PRO A 267 34.09 1.12 5.60
N LEU A 268 33.31 1.95 4.90
CA LEU A 268 32.22 1.45 4.03
C LEU A 268 32.77 1.15 2.64
N PRO A 269 32.27 0.12 1.95
CA PRO A 269 32.62 -0.12 0.56
C PRO A 269 32.37 1.14 -0.29
N ILE A 270 33.30 1.46 -1.20
CA ILE A 270 33.17 2.60 -2.12
C ILE A 270 32.02 2.32 -3.09
N LEU A 271 31.11 3.27 -3.25
CA LEU A 271 30.02 3.18 -4.22
C LEU A 271 30.42 3.74 -5.56
N GLN A 272 30.00 3.10 -6.65
CA GLN A 272 30.08 3.66 -7.99
C GLN A 272 29.29 4.98 -8.10
N ASN A 273 28.16 5.08 -7.41
CA ASN A 273 27.39 6.31 -7.27
C ASN A 273 27.44 6.79 -5.81
N ALA A 274 28.31 7.72 -5.51
CA ALA A 274 28.48 8.27 -4.15
C ALA A 274 27.22 8.95 -3.62
N LEU A 275 26.34 9.43 -4.51
CA LEU A 275 25.09 10.12 -4.14
C LEU A 275 23.91 9.17 -3.90
N LEU A 276 24.07 7.86 -4.10
CA LEU A 276 22.99 6.89 -3.87
C LEU A 276 22.54 6.84 -2.41
N THR A 277 23.49 6.82 -1.47
CA THR A 277 23.16 6.79 -0.03
C THR A 277 22.42 8.06 0.42
N PRO A 278 22.89 9.30 0.15
CA PRO A 278 22.12 10.48 0.50
C PRO A 278 20.78 10.59 -0.24
N ALA A 279 20.65 10.07 -1.45
CA ALA A 279 19.37 10.02 -2.16
C ALA A 279 18.37 9.07 -1.49
N LEU A 280 18.81 7.91 -1.00
CA LEU A 280 17.96 7.00 -0.21
C LEU A 280 17.58 7.59 1.15
N ALA A 281 18.51 8.30 1.81
CA ALA A 281 18.21 9.03 3.04
C ALA A 281 17.18 10.14 2.81
N LEU A 282 17.29 10.88 1.69
CA LEU A 282 16.32 11.88 1.26
C LEU A 282 14.96 11.26 0.99
N MET A 283 14.90 10.11 0.30
CA MET A 283 13.66 9.34 0.11
C MET A 283 13.01 8.99 1.46
N ALA A 284 13.78 8.44 2.40
CA ALA A 284 13.28 8.11 3.73
C ALA A 284 12.76 9.36 4.46
N ALA A 285 13.49 10.46 4.43
CA ALA A 285 13.11 11.71 5.08
C ALA A 285 11.80 12.28 4.51
N ILE A 286 11.63 12.29 3.18
CA ILE A 286 10.42 12.78 2.50
C ILE A 286 9.19 11.98 2.92
N TYR A 287 9.25 10.64 2.86
CA TYR A 287 8.10 9.80 3.20
C TYR A 287 7.79 9.79 4.70
N LEU A 288 8.81 9.90 5.55
CA LEU A 288 8.60 10.08 6.99
C LEU A 288 7.95 11.43 7.30
N ALA A 289 8.41 12.53 6.67
CA ALA A 289 7.80 13.84 6.84
C ALA A 289 6.35 13.89 6.33
N ALA A 290 6.07 13.25 5.19
CA ALA A 290 4.72 13.10 4.67
C ALA A 290 3.82 12.32 5.62
N TYR A 291 4.32 11.24 6.22
CA TYR A 291 3.61 10.47 7.23
C TYR A 291 3.33 11.29 8.50
N VAL A 292 4.32 11.98 9.03
CA VAL A 292 4.13 12.85 10.22
C VAL A 292 3.07 13.92 9.96
N ARG A 293 2.98 14.42 8.71
CA ARG A 293 1.95 15.38 8.32
C ARG A 293 0.56 14.76 8.22
N LEU A 294 0.46 13.49 7.79
CA LEU A 294 -0.80 12.76 7.58
C LEU A 294 -0.68 11.30 8.09
N PRO A 295 -0.70 11.05 9.42
CA PRO A 295 -0.42 9.75 10.00
C PRO A 295 -1.67 8.86 10.09
N HIS A 296 -2.36 8.61 8.96
CA HIS A 296 -3.62 7.86 8.95
C HIS A 296 -3.48 6.38 8.58
N GLN A 297 -2.42 5.98 7.86
CA GLN A 297 -2.22 4.60 7.43
C GLN A 297 -0.75 4.22 7.44
N ALA A 298 -0.44 3.03 7.96
CA ALA A 298 0.92 2.46 7.97
C ALA A 298 1.49 2.31 6.54
N GLY A 299 0.62 2.05 5.56
CA GLY A 299 0.98 1.91 4.15
C GLY A 299 1.69 3.12 3.53
N TYR A 300 1.50 4.33 4.07
CA TYR A 300 2.22 5.53 3.60
C TYR A 300 3.75 5.43 3.80
N LEU A 301 4.18 4.58 4.74
CA LEU A 301 5.59 4.34 5.03
C LEU A 301 6.24 3.23 4.18
N ILE A 302 5.51 2.56 3.28
CA ILE A 302 6.10 1.50 2.44
C ILE A 302 7.34 1.97 1.66
N PRO A 303 7.37 3.16 1.03
CA PRO A 303 8.60 3.64 0.40
C PRO A 303 9.73 3.99 1.39
N PHE A 304 9.38 4.50 2.58
CA PHE A 304 10.33 4.67 3.68
C PHE A 304 10.97 3.33 4.07
N VAL A 305 10.16 2.27 4.23
CA VAL A 305 10.64 0.92 4.55
C VAL A 305 11.65 0.43 3.51
N ALA A 306 11.38 0.62 2.21
CA ALA A 306 12.32 0.24 1.15
C ALA A 306 13.67 0.96 1.31
N ALA A 307 13.66 2.26 1.58
CA ALA A 307 14.88 3.05 1.76
C ALA A 307 15.65 2.61 3.01
N VAL A 308 14.98 2.43 4.17
CA VAL A 308 15.67 2.06 5.42
C VAL A 308 16.22 0.64 5.41
N ILE A 309 15.57 -0.30 4.73
CA ILE A 309 16.11 -1.66 4.54
C ILE A 309 17.39 -1.63 3.68
N LEU A 310 17.41 -0.84 2.59
CA LEU A 310 18.61 -0.65 1.77
C LEU A 310 19.75 -0.02 2.57
N LEU A 311 19.44 1.01 3.37
CA LEU A 311 20.41 1.65 4.25
C LEU A 311 20.91 0.68 5.33
N ALA A 312 20.03 -0.08 5.98
CA ALA A 312 20.39 -1.09 6.97
C ALA A 312 21.31 -2.18 6.37
N ALA A 313 20.96 -2.69 5.18
CA ALA A 313 21.75 -3.70 4.49
C ALA A 313 23.19 -3.23 4.16
N ARG A 314 23.36 -1.92 3.99
CA ARG A 314 24.67 -1.32 3.69
C ARG A 314 25.47 -0.95 4.95
N TRP A 315 24.79 -0.35 5.93
CA TRP A 315 25.46 0.31 7.05
C TRP A 315 25.66 -0.61 8.26
N SER A 316 24.74 -1.56 8.47
CA SER A 316 24.86 -2.48 9.59
C SER A 316 26.00 -3.49 9.37
N PRO A 317 26.72 -3.89 10.43
CA PRO A 317 27.60 -5.04 10.38
C PRO A 317 26.81 -6.29 9.97
N ARG A 318 27.50 -7.22 9.29
CA ARG A 318 26.87 -8.46 8.80
C ARG A 318 25.99 -9.18 9.85
N PRO A 319 26.44 -9.45 11.09
CA PRO A 319 25.62 -10.16 12.07
C PRO A 319 24.37 -9.36 12.47
N ALA A 320 24.46 -8.05 12.61
CA ALA A 320 23.31 -7.20 12.95
C ALA A 320 22.27 -7.18 11.80
N PHE A 321 22.73 -7.11 10.54
CA PHE A 321 21.82 -7.19 9.41
C PHE A 321 21.16 -8.57 9.27
N LEU A 322 21.90 -9.66 9.49
CA LEU A 322 21.33 -11.02 9.47
C LEU A 322 20.29 -11.20 10.57
N ALA A 323 20.54 -10.72 11.78
CA ALA A 323 19.58 -10.75 12.89
C ALA A 323 18.32 -9.92 12.55
N CYS A 324 18.51 -8.70 12.02
CA CYS A 324 17.40 -7.85 11.53
C CYS A 324 16.55 -8.58 10.48
N ALA A 325 17.18 -9.14 9.46
CA ALA A 325 16.49 -9.88 8.42
C ALA A 325 15.75 -11.10 8.95
N GLY A 326 16.35 -11.84 9.88
CA GLY A 326 15.69 -12.96 10.57
C GLY A 326 14.44 -12.52 11.32
N CYS A 327 14.52 -11.43 12.09
CA CYS A 327 13.35 -10.86 12.77
C CYS A 327 12.25 -10.44 11.80
N LEU A 328 12.62 -9.77 10.70
CA LEU A 328 11.66 -9.33 9.69
C LEU A 328 11.00 -10.49 8.94
N LEU A 329 11.75 -11.56 8.64
CA LEU A 329 11.20 -12.76 7.98
C LEU A 329 10.16 -13.48 8.83
N VAL A 330 10.27 -13.40 10.16
CA VAL A 330 9.33 -14.04 11.09
C VAL A 330 8.15 -13.11 11.45
N ALA A 331 8.36 -11.79 11.43
CA ALA A 331 7.41 -10.79 11.91
C ALA A 331 5.97 -10.90 11.33
N PRO A 332 5.71 -11.20 10.04
CA PRO A 332 4.33 -11.31 9.56
C PRO A 332 3.62 -12.57 10.04
N PHE A 333 4.35 -13.60 10.48
CA PHE A 333 3.81 -14.91 10.86
C PHE A 333 3.65 -15.10 12.37
N VAL A 334 4.36 -14.32 13.19
CA VAL A 334 4.35 -14.43 14.66
C VAL A 334 4.11 -13.05 15.27
N SER A 335 3.12 -12.94 16.13
CA SER A 335 2.89 -11.76 16.96
C SER A 335 3.42 -11.97 18.37
N ILE A 336 3.90 -10.90 18.98
CA ILE A 336 4.27 -10.86 20.40
C ILE A 336 3.35 -9.86 21.09
N SER A 337 2.57 -10.34 22.03
CA SER A 337 1.69 -9.53 22.88
C SER A 337 2.01 -9.74 24.37
N ARG A 338 1.30 -9.04 25.24
CA ARG A 338 1.41 -9.26 26.70
C ARG A 338 0.97 -10.66 27.12
N ASP A 339 0.09 -11.29 26.33
CA ASP A 339 -0.47 -12.62 26.60
C ASP A 339 0.42 -13.74 26.03
N GLY A 340 1.57 -13.39 25.41
CA GLY A 340 2.53 -14.33 24.86
C GLY A 340 2.67 -14.29 23.34
N LEU A 341 3.07 -15.43 22.76
CA LEU A 341 3.22 -15.62 21.32
C LEU A 341 1.87 -15.98 20.69
N GLY A 342 1.52 -15.33 19.60
CA GLY A 342 0.29 -15.58 18.86
C GLY A 342 0.51 -15.62 17.34
N ALA A 343 -0.56 -15.88 16.61
CA ALA A 343 -0.58 -15.80 15.16
C ALA A 343 -0.22 -14.39 14.68
N GLY A 344 0.66 -14.29 13.70
CA GLY A 344 1.09 -13.02 13.14
C GLY A 344 0.01 -12.31 12.33
N CYS A 345 0.30 -11.08 11.96
CA CYS A 345 -0.66 -10.18 11.32
C CYS A 345 -1.28 -10.76 10.04
N ILE A 346 -0.55 -11.58 9.28
CA ILE A 346 -1.07 -12.15 8.03
C ILE A 346 -2.17 -13.18 8.28
N PHE A 347 -2.03 -14.00 9.33
CA PHE A 347 -3.05 -14.98 9.70
C PHE A 347 -4.26 -14.30 10.35
N ALA A 348 -4.01 -13.27 11.17
CA ALA A 348 -5.07 -12.46 11.76
C ALA A 348 -5.89 -11.72 10.68
N ASP A 349 -5.23 -11.10 9.70
CA ASP A 349 -5.87 -10.46 8.56
C ASP A 349 -6.70 -11.46 7.75
N HIS A 350 -6.14 -12.62 7.44
CA HIS A 350 -6.84 -13.66 6.68
C HIS A 350 -8.10 -14.17 7.43
N ALA A 351 -7.97 -14.47 8.71
CA ALA A 351 -9.11 -14.90 9.54
C ALA A 351 -10.19 -13.83 9.63
N GLN A 352 -9.79 -12.56 9.79
CA GLN A 352 -10.74 -11.45 9.83
C GLN A 352 -11.49 -11.28 8.50
N ARG A 353 -10.82 -11.44 7.35
CA ARG A 353 -11.49 -11.38 6.04
C ARG A 353 -12.52 -12.50 5.88
N VAL A 354 -12.17 -13.72 6.29
CA VAL A 354 -13.13 -14.85 6.28
C VAL A 354 -14.35 -14.54 7.14
N GLN A 355 -14.14 -13.98 8.33
CA GLN A 355 -15.21 -13.58 9.23
C GLN A 355 -16.06 -12.45 8.64
N ASN A 356 -15.42 -11.44 8.04
CA ASN A 356 -16.11 -10.32 7.39
C ASN A 356 -17.00 -10.81 6.25
N THR A 357 -16.50 -11.72 5.39
CA THR A 357 -17.29 -12.32 4.31
C THR A 357 -18.55 -13.02 4.84
N ALA A 358 -18.41 -13.78 5.92
CA ALA A 358 -19.56 -14.47 6.54
C ALA A 358 -20.57 -13.48 7.15
N SER A 359 -20.08 -12.41 7.77
CA SER A 359 -20.95 -11.35 8.33
C SER A 359 -21.67 -10.57 7.23
N LEU A 360 -20.96 -10.26 6.14
CA LEU A 360 -21.56 -9.56 5.01
C LEU A 360 -22.64 -10.40 4.31
N ARG A 361 -22.42 -11.69 4.10
CA ARG A 361 -23.45 -12.58 3.51
C ARG A 361 -24.71 -12.61 4.35
N ARG A 362 -24.59 -12.78 5.66
CA ARG A 362 -25.74 -12.72 6.57
C ARG A 362 -26.48 -11.40 6.51
N PHE A 363 -25.72 -10.31 6.40
CA PHE A 363 -26.31 -8.98 6.25
C PHE A 363 -27.05 -8.83 4.91
N LEU A 364 -26.51 -9.32 3.79
CA LEU A 364 -27.17 -9.27 2.48
C LEU A 364 -28.50 -10.06 2.52
N GLU A 365 -28.48 -11.28 3.04
CA GLU A 365 -29.71 -12.11 3.25
C GLU A 365 -30.74 -11.39 4.12
N PHE A 366 -30.30 -10.72 5.19
CA PHE A 366 -31.17 -9.91 6.04
C PHE A 366 -31.76 -8.72 5.27
N ALA A 367 -30.95 -7.97 4.53
CA ALA A 367 -31.38 -6.80 3.76
C ALA A 367 -32.40 -7.16 2.68
N GLU A 368 -32.23 -8.32 2.01
CA GLU A 368 -33.20 -8.86 1.05
C GLU A 368 -34.53 -9.26 1.69
N SER A 369 -34.49 -9.75 2.93
CA SER A 369 -35.66 -10.20 3.64
C SER A 369 -36.54 -9.07 4.21
N LEU A 370 -36.05 -7.82 4.22
CA LEU A 370 -36.76 -6.68 4.81
C LEU A 370 -37.96 -6.28 3.92
N PRO A 371 -39.19 -6.27 4.47
CA PRO A 371 -40.34 -5.80 3.74
C PRO A 371 -40.40 -4.28 3.66
N GLY A 372 -40.84 -3.75 2.52
CA GLY A 372 -41.10 -2.32 2.33
C GLY A 372 -39.84 -1.48 2.12
N HIS A 373 -39.98 -0.17 2.23
CA HIS A 373 -38.91 0.82 2.05
C HIS A 373 -38.21 1.08 3.39
N ASN A 374 -36.98 0.61 3.55
CA ASN A 374 -36.18 0.82 4.73
C ASN A 374 -34.99 1.76 4.46
N ALA A 375 -34.51 2.42 5.49
CA ALA A 375 -33.23 3.13 5.48
C ALA A 375 -32.19 2.26 6.22
N ILE A 376 -31.07 1.96 5.57
CA ILE A 376 -30.05 1.05 6.11
C ILE A 376 -28.71 1.79 6.16
N VAL A 377 -28.15 1.95 7.36
CA VAL A 377 -26.85 2.59 7.56
C VAL A 377 -25.77 1.54 7.59
N VAL A 378 -24.94 1.52 6.55
CA VAL A 378 -23.95 0.48 6.28
C VAL A 378 -22.49 0.97 6.45
N GLY A 379 -22.26 2.27 6.54
CA GLY A 379 -20.93 2.85 6.72
C GLY A 379 -19.95 2.41 5.64
N ALA A 380 -18.77 1.99 6.07
CA ALA A 380 -17.70 1.53 5.18
C ALA A 380 -18.01 0.24 4.41
N TRP A 381 -19.17 -0.41 4.63
CA TRP A 381 -19.60 -1.61 3.89
C TRP A 381 -20.31 -1.29 2.56
N GLU A 382 -20.61 -0.01 2.29
CA GLU A 382 -21.27 0.38 1.05
C GLU A 382 -20.52 -0.08 -0.22
N PRO A 383 -19.19 0.08 -0.38
CA PRO A 383 -18.49 -0.42 -1.56
C PRO A 383 -18.51 -1.94 -1.70
N GLN A 384 -18.58 -2.67 -0.57
CA GLN A 384 -18.68 -4.13 -0.58
C GLN A 384 -20.04 -4.59 -1.10
N ILE A 385 -21.11 -3.94 -0.67
CA ILE A 385 -22.47 -4.19 -1.16
C ILE A 385 -22.54 -3.86 -2.65
N ALA A 386 -21.99 -2.73 -3.06
CA ALA A 386 -21.97 -2.30 -4.46
C ALA A 386 -21.28 -3.31 -5.40
N VAL A 387 -20.26 -4.02 -4.91
CA VAL A 387 -19.52 -5.02 -5.68
C VAL A 387 -20.19 -6.39 -5.66
N LEU A 388 -20.75 -6.82 -4.51
CA LEU A 388 -21.25 -8.18 -4.32
C LEU A 388 -22.73 -8.34 -4.62
N ALA A 389 -23.52 -7.29 -4.41
CA ALA A 389 -24.98 -7.29 -4.59
C ALA A 389 -25.44 -5.91 -5.09
N PRO A 390 -25.01 -5.47 -6.28
CA PRO A 390 -25.35 -4.14 -6.81
C PRO A 390 -26.87 -3.94 -6.96
N GLU A 391 -27.62 -5.01 -7.15
CA GLU A 391 -29.08 -4.99 -7.22
C GLU A 391 -29.74 -4.49 -5.93
N LEU A 392 -29.13 -4.70 -4.77
CA LEU A 392 -29.65 -4.19 -3.51
C LEU A 392 -29.61 -2.68 -3.43
N LEU A 393 -28.59 -2.05 -4.02
CA LEU A 393 -28.46 -0.59 -4.04
C LEU A 393 -29.51 0.09 -4.92
N HIS A 394 -30.12 -0.65 -5.85
CA HIS A 394 -31.16 -0.17 -6.75
C HIS A 394 -32.54 -0.72 -6.38
N GLY A 395 -32.62 -1.46 -5.26
CA GLY A 395 -33.84 -2.06 -4.76
C GLY A 395 -34.76 -1.09 -4.04
N HIS A 396 -35.60 -1.65 -3.15
CA HIS A 396 -36.59 -0.87 -2.37
C HIS A 396 -36.00 -0.26 -1.08
N ASN A 397 -34.77 -0.59 -0.71
CA ASN A 397 -34.10 -0.04 0.47
C ASN A 397 -33.10 1.05 0.06
N ASP A 398 -32.99 2.09 0.88
CA ASP A 398 -31.99 3.14 0.73
C ASP A 398 -30.79 2.86 1.65
N TYR A 399 -29.58 2.90 1.09
CA TYR A 399 -28.33 2.64 1.81
C TYR A 399 -27.58 3.92 2.07
N PHE A 400 -27.15 4.12 3.32
CA PHE A 400 -26.45 5.32 3.78
C PHE A 400 -25.09 4.97 4.35
N TYR A 401 -24.09 5.79 4.05
CA TYR A 401 -22.80 5.69 4.72
C TYR A 401 -22.92 6.08 6.20
N THR A 402 -23.51 7.24 6.48
CA THR A 402 -23.90 7.72 7.81
C THR A 402 -25.21 8.51 7.65
N LEU A 403 -25.97 8.66 8.74
CA LEU A 403 -27.12 9.54 8.79
C LEU A 403 -26.90 10.61 9.86
N ASP A 404 -27.00 11.88 9.49
CA ASP A 404 -27.09 12.98 10.43
C ASP A 404 -28.54 13.25 10.86
N GLU A 405 -28.74 14.18 11.79
CA GLU A 405 -30.08 14.50 12.30
C GLU A 405 -31.01 15.06 11.22
N LYS A 406 -30.48 15.79 10.24
CA LYS A 406 -31.25 16.38 9.15
C LYS A 406 -31.76 15.32 8.18
N GLU A 407 -31.00 14.27 7.98
CA GLU A 407 -31.36 13.12 7.14
C GLU A 407 -32.26 12.13 7.89
N LEU A 408 -31.98 11.90 9.18
CA LEU A 408 -32.71 10.94 10.02
C LEU A 408 -34.14 11.40 10.33
N ALA A 409 -34.33 12.67 10.70
CA ALA A 409 -35.62 13.19 11.10
C ALA A 409 -36.74 13.08 10.05
N PRO A 410 -36.49 13.34 8.74
CA PRO A 410 -37.49 13.09 7.70
C PRO A 410 -37.87 11.63 7.53
N LEU A 411 -36.89 10.72 7.62
CA LEU A 411 -37.12 9.27 7.50
C LEU A 411 -38.05 8.77 8.61
N LEU A 412 -37.77 9.15 9.85
CA LEU A 412 -38.61 8.77 11.01
C LEU A 412 -40.02 9.40 10.96
N ARG A 413 -40.10 10.66 10.52
CA ARG A 413 -41.44 11.30 10.31
C ARG A 413 -42.27 10.61 9.24
N ALA A 414 -41.62 10.05 8.22
CA ALA A 414 -42.27 9.25 7.19
C ALA A 414 -42.61 7.81 7.68
N GLY A 415 -42.32 7.49 8.92
CA GLY A 415 -42.53 6.15 9.47
C GLY A 415 -41.62 5.07 8.89
N ARG A 416 -40.53 5.47 8.25
CA ARG A 416 -39.60 4.50 7.66
C ARG A 416 -38.70 3.87 8.73
N PRO A 417 -38.58 2.52 8.77
CA PRO A 417 -37.67 1.84 9.67
C PRO A 417 -36.23 2.19 9.32
N VAL A 418 -35.43 2.55 10.33
CA VAL A 418 -33.99 2.79 10.18
C VAL A 418 -33.22 1.67 10.83
N TRP A 419 -32.35 1.02 10.04
CA TRP A 419 -31.53 -0.11 10.46
C TRP A 419 -30.08 0.28 10.47
N PHE A 420 -29.33 -0.18 11.47
CA PHE A 420 -27.87 0.00 11.55
C PHE A 420 -27.19 -1.35 11.49
N MET A 421 -26.13 -1.49 10.72
CA MET A 421 -25.17 -2.55 10.96
C MET A 421 -24.60 -2.42 12.38
N PRO A 422 -24.46 -3.52 13.14
CA PRO A 422 -24.07 -3.46 14.56
C PRO A 422 -22.81 -2.64 14.81
N GLU A 423 -21.80 -2.80 13.97
CA GLU A 423 -20.50 -2.14 14.08
C GLU A 423 -20.57 -0.64 13.69
N ILE A 424 -21.55 -0.23 12.92
CA ILE A 424 -21.70 1.13 12.40
C ILE A 424 -22.53 2.02 13.31
N ARG A 425 -23.42 1.45 14.12
CA ARG A 425 -24.31 2.22 15.00
C ARG A 425 -23.55 3.16 15.91
N GLU A 426 -22.60 2.65 16.68
CA GLU A 426 -21.80 3.47 17.63
C GLU A 426 -20.97 4.51 16.89
N PHE A 427 -20.38 4.15 15.74
CA PHE A 427 -19.64 5.07 14.89
C PHE A 427 -20.53 6.23 14.41
N ASN A 428 -21.71 5.91 13.85
CA ASN A 428 -22.65 6.91 13.33
C ASN A 428 -23.12 7.88 14.43
N LEU A 429 -23.46 7.34 15.60
CA LEU A 429 -23.91 8.12 16.75
C LEU A 429 -22.84 9.10 17.24
N ARG A 430 -21.59 8.64 17.30
CA ARG A 430 -20.46 9.47 17.74
C ARG A 430 -20.09 10.54 16.73
N VAL A 431 -20.02 10.21 15.43
CA VAL A 431 -19.63 11.14 14.36
C VAL A 431 -20.67 12.23 14.15
N ASN A 432 -21.95 11.85 14.14
CA ASN A 432 -23.05 12.78 13.89
C ASN A 432 -23.64 13.38 15.19
N ARG A 433 -23.07 13.08 16.36
CA ARG A 433 -23.50 13.57 17.68
C ARG A 433 -25.00 13.39 17.93
N LEU A 434 -25.55 12.26 17.44
CA LEU A 434 -26.95 11.95 17.63
C LEU A 434 -27.22 11.57 19.09
N ASP A 435 -28.19 12.24 19.70
CA ASP A 435 -28.64 11.92 21.06
C ASP A 435 -29.68 10.79 21.03
N LEU A 436 -29.27 9.60 21.45
CA LEU A 436 -30.14 8.43 21.53
C LEU A 436 -31.32 8.60 22.50
N ALA A 437 -31.26 9.54 23.45
CA ALA A 437 -32.39 9.80 24.35
C ALA A 437 -33.62 10.33 23.59
N HIS A 438 -33.40 10.96 22.41
CA HIS A 438 -34.49 11.45 21.54
C HIS A 438 -35.07 10.36 20.61
N TYR A 439 -34.33 9.26 20.38
CA TYR A 439 -34.74 8.24 19.41
C TYR A 439 -34.89 6.89 20.13
N GLY A 440 -36.13 6.45 20.26
CA GLY A 440 -36.42 5.19 20.94
C GLY A 440 -35.80 3.97 20.26
N ALA A 441 -35.59 2.88 21.01
CA ALA A 441 -35.05 1.61 20.48
C ALA A 441 -35.93 0.98 19.37
N ARG A 442 -37.19 1.45 19.20
CA ARG A 442 -38.07 1.04 18.11
C ARG A 442 -37.78 1.78 16.80
N ASP A 443 -37.19 2.96 16.89
CA ASP A 443 -36.91 3.82 15.73
C ASP A 443 -35.55 3.50 15.07
N LEU A 444 -34.62 3.00 15.87
CA LEU A 444 -33.25 2.66 15.43
C LEU A 444 -32.99 1.16 15.71
N ARG A 445 -33.14 0.35 14.68
CA ARG A 445 -33.02 -1.11 14.78
C ARG A 445 -31.61 -1.56 14.45
N LEU A 446 -31.19 -2.69 15.04
CA LEU A 446 -29.95 -3.35 14.65
C LEU A 446 -30.27 -4.47 13.66
N ALA A 447 -29.52 -4.51 12.55
CA ALA A 447 -29.50 -5.66 11.66
C ALA A 447 -28.93 -6.87 12.46
N ARG A 448 -29.60 -8.00 12.43
CA ARG A 448 -29.20 -9.21 13.17
C ARG A 448 -28.49 -10.21 12.28
#